data_901789819c0e599f1751b5ae1b86aa8a
#
_entry.id   901789819c0e599f1751b5ae1b86aa8a
#
_cell.length_a   1.000
_cell.length_b   1.000
_cell.length_c   1.000
_cell.angle_alpha   90.00
_cell.angle_beta   90.00
_cell.angle_gamma   90.00
#
_symmetry.space_group_name_H-M   'P 1'
#
loop_
_entity.id
_entity.type
_entity.pdbx_description
1 polymer ?
#
loop_
_entity_poly.entity_id
_entity_poly.type
_entity_poly.pdbx_seq_one_letter_code
_entity_poly.pdbx_strand_id
1 'polypeptide(L)'
;MAGGALRRALAGTRGGVVTWLAIGIWTAGWGWGRLPSSGVSWHFFVDGARALFGGSGLHLYAQHPDLQIGPLGFVVTELLAPLPTTARRGAAQVAMTAVAPLLLWLLAPLVDGDPPRRRLRLLLGALVLAPSWTALAVRWMHLEDVLALLLAVVAVRLVGLALRDDGPAWAGGAAGLALGAAMTAKPWAIGFVPILLALPLRRMLTGVATAAAAALAGWGPFLAADPGTVAALHPPVPITDSSGLWTLGLRGATVPSWGRTAQLVASPLVGAVVALRRRWPGVLLAAVAVRLALDPQDIEYYAAGAVVTALVLDLVATRWTVPWTALVTAIVLWQPFARDFAHRFTTEHGPALWWFEHPWPVGVAHLLWSVAAVTLALVLPAVPERLSAARAPG
;
A
#
# COMPACT_ATOMS: atom_id res chain seq x y z
N MET A 1 -16.33 -7.31 -33.25
CA MET A 1 -17.71 -7.41 -32.71
C MET A 1 -17.78 -7.57 -31.19
N ALA A 2 -16.87 -8.29 -30.53
CA ALA A 2 -16.86 -8.49 -29.06
C ALA A 2 -16.78 -7.19 -28.21
N GLY A 3 -16.01 -6.18 -28.65
CA GLY A 3 -15.85 -4.93 -27.90
C GLY A 3 -17.14 -4.09 -27.79
N GLY A 4 -18.04 -4.16 -28.78
CA GLY A 4 -19.32 -3.45 -28.73
C GLY A 4 -20.35 -4.09 -27.78
N ALA A 5 -20.32 -5.41 -27.64
CA ALA A 5 -21.20 -6.12 -26.72
C ALA A 5 -20.78 -5.85 -25.25
N LEU A 6 -19.49 -5.92 -24.95
CA LEU A 6 -18.96 -5.61 -23.63
C LEU A 6 -19.23 -4.15 -23.21
N ARG A 7 -19.05 -3.18 -24.12
CA ARG A 7 -19.37 -1.77 -23.84
C ARG A 7 -20.86 -1.59 -23.53
N ARG A 8 -21.77 -2.26 -24.26
CA ARG A 8 -23.21 -2.23 -23.96
C ARG A 8 -23.53 -2.83 -22.59
N ALA A 9 -22.94 -3.96 -22.26
CA ALA A 9 -23.13 -4.60 -20.95
C ALA A 9 -22.65 -3.72 -19.78
N LEU A 10 -21.59 -2.94 -19.98
CA LEU A 10 -21.07 -2.02 -18.99
C LEU A 10 -21.74 -0.64 -18.99
N ALA A 11 -22.73 -0.37 -19.86
CA ALA A 11 -23.48 0.88 -19.86
C ALA A 11 -24.60 0.90 -18.81
N GLY A 12 -25.02 2.09 -18.39
CA GLY A 12 -26.16 2.29 -17.47
C GLY A 12 -25.92 1.82 -16.02
N THR A 13 -26.97 1.90 -15.21
CA THR A 13 -26.92 1.53 -13.77
C THR A 13 -26.67 0.05 -13.54
N ARG A 14 -27.31 -0.82 -14.35
CA ARG A 14 -27.10 -2.28 -14.29
C ARG A 14 -25.63 -2.66 -14.51
N GLY A 15 -24.94 -2.01 -15.47
CA GLY A 15 -23.50 -2.21 -15.68
C GLY A 15 -22.65 -1.83 -14.48
N GLY A 16 -23.08 -0.83 -13.69
CA GLY A 16 -22.42 -0.48 -12.42
C GLY A 16 -22.51 -1.60 -11.38
N VAL A 17 -23.71 -2.13 -11.16
CA VAL A 17 -23.93 -3.23 -10.21
C VAL A 17 -23.13 -4.46 -10.63
N VAL A 18 -23.21 -4.87 -11.90
CA VAL A 18 -22.45 -6.01 -12.44
C VAL A 18 -20.95 -5.83 -12.23
N THR A 19 -20.41 -4.62 -12.46
CA THR A 19 -18.99 -4.32 -12.25
C THR A 19 -18.58 -4.59 -10.80
N TRP A 20 -19.32 -4.05 -9.82
CA TRP A 20 -18.96 -4.21 -8.41
C TRP A 20 -19.17 -5.64 -7.89
N LEU A 21 -20.20 -6.34 -8.37
CA LEU A 21 -20.38 -7.75 -8.08
C LEU A 21 -19.22 -8.60 -8.63
N ALA A 22 -18.80 -8.36 -9.88
CA ALA A 22 -17.67 -9.08 -10.46
C ALA A 22 -16.36 -8.83 -9.70
N ILE A 23 -16.09 -7.58 -9.31
CA ILE A 23 -14.93 -7.23 -8.47
C ILE A 23 -14.99 -7.95 -7.12
N GLY A 24 -16.16 -7.92 -6.46
CA GLY A 24 -16.36 -8.58 -5.17
C GLY A 24 -16.17 -10.09 -5.24
N ILE A 25 -16.82 -10.75 -6.21
CA ILE A 25 -16.71 -12.21 -6.41
C ILE A 25 -15.27 -12.61 -6.73
N TRP A 26 -14.59 -11.87 -7.61
CA TRP A 26 -13.20 -12.14 -7.94
C TRP A 26 -12.28 -12.04 -6.72
N THR A 27 -12.42 -10.97 -5.95
CA THR A 27 -11.62 -10.77 -4.73
C THR A 27 -11.91 -11.84 -3.67
N ALA A 28 -13.21 -12.17 -3.47
CA ALA A 28 -13.63 -13.21 -2.54
C ALA A 28 -13.11 -14.60 -2.96
N GLY A 29 -13.11 -14.91 -4.26
CA GLY A 29 -12.58 -16.18 -4.79
C GLY A 29 -11.09 -16.34 -4.48
N TRP A 30 -10.30 -15.28 -4.70
CA TRP A 30 -8.87 -15.28 -4.32
C TRP A 30 -8.67 -15.38 -2.80
N GLY A 31 -9.48 -14.67 -2.02
CA GLY A 31 -9.45 -14.77 -0.55
C GLY A 31 -9.75 -16.18 -0.07
N TRP A 32 -10.78 -16.82 -0.61
CA TRP A 32 -11.14 -18.19 -0.31
C TRP A 32 -10.00 -19.17 -0.60
N GLY A 33 -9.36 -19.04 -1.77
CA GLY A 33 -8.22 -19.88 -2.16
C GLY A 33 -7.01 -19.77 -1.23
N ARG A 34 -6.88 -18.66 -0.47
CA ARG A 34 -5.77 -18.43 0.49
C ARG A 34 -6.06 -18.91 1.90
N LEU A 35 -7.31 -19.27 2.25
CA LEU A 35 -7.68 -19.66 3.60
C LEU A 35 -6.85 -20.82 4.20
N PRO A 36 -6.50 -21.89 3.45
CA PRO A 36 -5.73 -23.00 3.99
C PRO A 36 -4.33 -22.61 4.52
N SER A 37 -3.73 -21.55 3.98
CA SER A 37 -2.39 -21.05 4.37
C SER A 37 -2.46 -19.68 5.06
N SER A 38 -3.58 -19.36 5.72
CA SER A 38 -3.87 -18.01 6.19
C SER A 38 -3.40 -17.72 7.61
N GLY A 39 -3.29 -16.42 7.93
CA GLY A 39 -3.12 -15.91 9.28
C GLY A 39 -1.70 -16.01 9.84
N VAL A 40 -0.69 -15.98 8.98
CA VAL A 40 0.71 -16.14 9.39
C VAL A 40 1.10 -15.14 10.50
N SER A 41 0.72 -13.88 10.38
CA SER A 41 1.12 -12.83 11.33
C SER A 41 0.01 -12.42 12.30
N TRP A 42 -1.16 -13.05 12.27
CA TRP A 42 -2.31 -12.62 13.08
C TRP A 42 -2.06 -12.66 14.58
N HIS A 43 -1.24 -13.60 15.06
CA HIS A 43 -0.89 -13.72 16.47
C HIS A 43 -0.18 -12.47 17.00
N PHE A 44 0.69 -11.82 16.22
CA PHE A 44 1.37 -10.58 16.62
C PHE A 44 0.38 -9.44 16.92
N PHE A 45 -0.73 -9.36 16.17
CA PHE A 45 -1.76 -8.35 16.42
C PHE A 45 -2.54 -8.65 17.70
N VAL A 46 -2.90 -9.91 17.93
CA VAL A 46 -3.63 -10.31 19.13
C VAL A 46 -2.77 -10.15 20.39
N ASP A 47 -1.51 -10.56 20.32
CA ASP A 47 -0.58 -10.47 21.45
C ASP A 47 -0.19 -9.02 21.75
N GLY A 48 0.06 -8.23 20.71
CA GLY A 48 0.32 -6.80 20.84
C GLY A 48 -0.87 -6.01 21.38
N ALA A 49 -2.10 -6.30 20.93
CA ALA A 49 -3.30 -5.68 21.48
C ALA A 49 -3.49 -6.05 22.96
N ARG A 50 -3.32 -7.32 23.31
CA ARG A 50 -3.36 -7.78 24.70
C ARG A 50 -2.31 -7.11 25.58
N ALA A 51 -1.08 -6.95 25.07
CA ALA A 51 -0.02 -6.27 25.79
C ALA A 51 -0.31 -4.77 25.96
N LEU A 52 -0.79 -4.09 24.90
CA LEU A 52 -1.14 -2.67 24.93
C LEU A 52 -2.26 -2.36 25.92
N PHE A 53 -3.35 -3.12 25.90
CA PHE A 53 -4.52 -2.87 26.74
C PHE A 53 -4.47 -3.60 28.10
N GLY A 54 -3.41 -4.40 28.31
CA GLY A 54 -3.14 -5.12 29.55
C GLY A 54 -1.92 -4.57 30.31
N GLY A 55 -0.91 -5.40 30.50
CA GLY A 55 0.21 -5.12 31.42
C GLY A 55 1.24 -4.10 30.93
N SER A 56 1.54 -4.03 29.61
CA SER A 56 2.61 -3.20 29.09
C SER A 56 2.17 -1.73 28.84
N GLY A 57 0.90 -1.51 28.48
CA GLY A 57 0.39 -0.16 28.22
C GLY A 57 1.28 0.62 27.25
N LEU A 58 1.65 1.85 27.62
CA LEU A 58 2.50 2.72 26.80
C LEU A 58 3.99 2.31 26.77
N HIS A 59 4.43 1.33 27.56
CA HIS A 59 5.77 0.75 27.51
C HIS A 59 5.87 -0.43 26.53
N LEU A 60 4.81 -0.69 25.74
CA LEU A 60 4.68 -1.82 24.83
C LEU A 60 5.95 -2.06 23.99
N TYR A 61 6.40 -1.04 23.29
CA TYR A 61 7.50 -1.19 22.32
C TYR A 61 8.86 -1.40 22.98
N ALA A 62 9.08 -0.79 24.13
CA ALA A 62 10.32 -1.00 24.89
C ALA A 62 10.38 -2.40 25.50
N GLN A 63 9.24 -2.96 25.91
CA GLN A 63 9.15 -4.30 26.49
C GLN A 63 9.05 -5.42 25.43
N HIS A 64 8.50 -5.09 24.23
CA HIS A 64 8.29 -6.03 23.13
C HIS A 64 8.85 -5.44 21.82
N PRO A 65 10.18 -5.34 21.66
CA PRO A 65 10.81 -4.73 20.49
C PRO A 65 10.63 -5.51 19.18
N ASP A 66 10.15 -6.74 19.25
CA ASP A 66 9.74 -7.58 18.13
C ASP A 66 8.42 -7.16 17.49
N LEU A 67 7.58 -6.41 18.24
CA LEU A 67 6.30 -5.91 17.75
C LEU A 67 6.49 -4.65 16.89
N GLN A 68 6.88 -4.84 15.62
CA GLN A 68 7.11 -3.76 14.64
C GLN A 68 5.82 -3.24 13.97
N ILE A 69 4.70 -3.31 14.68
CA ILE A 69 3.35 -2.95 14.24
C ILE A 69 3.00 -1.59 14.84
N GLY A 70 2.44 -0.68 14.04
CA GLY A 70 2.01 0.61 14.56
C GLY A 70 0.80 0.50 15.51
N PRO A 71 0.66 1.44 16.47
CA PRO A 71 -0.37 1.36 17.52
C PRO A 71 -1.80 1.27 16.97
N LEU A 72 -2.09 1.89 15.82
CA LEU A 72 -3.41 1.79 15.20
C LEU A 72 -3.80 0.34 14.85
N GLY A 73 -2.84 -0.49 14.47
CA GLY A 73 -3.08 -1.92 14.20
C GLY A 73 -3.60 -2.66 15.44
N PHE A 74 -3.03 -2.39 16.61
CA PHE A 74 -3.47 -2.98 17.87
C PHE A 74 -4.84 -2.45 18.32
N VAL A 75 -5.07 -1.14 18.19
CA VAL A 75 -6.39 -0.53 18.50
C VAL A 75 -7.49 -1.16 17.65
N VAL A 76 -7.27 -1.31 16.33
CA VAL A 76 -8.25 -1.95 15.45
C VAL A 76 -8.44 -3.44 15.78
N THR A 77 -7.39 -4.13 16.18
CA THR A 77 -7.48 -5.53 16.60
C THR A 77 -8.32 -5.67 17.87
N GLU A 78 -8.18 -4.76 18.83
CA GLU A 78 -8.96 -4.75 20.07
C GLU A 78 -10.46 -4.53 19.82
N LEU A 79 -10.86 -3.82 18.77
CA LEU A 79 -12.28 -3.71 18.39
C LEU A 79 -12.93 -5.06 18.08
N LEU A 80 -12.13 -6.06 17.74
CA LEU A 80 -12.58 -7.44 17.51
C LEU A 80 -12.54 -8.30 18.78
N ALA A 81 -12.01 -7.79 19.90
CA ALA A 81 -11.86 -8.55 21.15
C ALA A 81 -13.17 -9.17 21.68
N PRO A 82 -14.36 -8.55 21.52
CA PRO A 82 -15.62 -9.15 21.95
C PRO A 82 -16.00 -10.45 21.21
N LEU A 83 -15.40 -10.71 20.04
CA LEU A 83 -15.67 -11.91 19.24
C LEU A 83 -14.90 -13.13 19.79
N PRO A 84 -15.45 -14.36 19.70
CA PRO A 84 -14.70 -15.59 19.94
C PRO A 84 -13.43 -15.64 19.07
N THR A 85 -12.35 -16.23 19.56
CA THR A 85 -11.02 -16.22 18.90
C THR A 85 -11.07 -16.65 17.42
N THR A 86 -11.80 -17.72 17.11
CA THR A 86 -11.95 -18.22 15.74
C THR A 86 -12.75 -17.25 14.86
N ALA A 87 -13.83 -16.67 15.39
CA ALA A 87 -14.65 -15.68 14.69
C ALA A 87 -13.90 -14.36 14.48
N ARG A 88 -13.08 -13.94 15.44
CA ARG A 88 -12.23 -12.73 15.36
C ARG A 88 -11.30 -12.75 14.16
N ARG A 89 -10.57 -13.86 13.97
CA ARG A 89 -9.69 -14.05 12.82
C ARG A 89 -10.47 -14.02 11.50
N GLY A 90 -11.59 -14.75 11.43
CA GLY A 90 -12.44 -14.77 10.23
C GLY A 90 -13.01 -13.40 9.89
N ALA A 91 -13.48 -12.64 10.88
CA ALA A 91 -13.99 -11.29 10.71
C ALA A 91 -12.89 -10.34 10.18
N ALA A 92 -11.67 -10.42 10.74
CA ALA A 92 -10.53 -9.65 10.26
C ALA A 92 -10.20 -9.99 8.79
N GLN A 93 -10.16 -11.28 8.43
CA GLN A 93 -9.90 -11.71 7.05
C GLN A 93 -10.93 -11.18 6.06
N VAL A 94 -12.22 -11.27 6.40
CA VAL A 94 -13.30 -10.74 5.57
C VAL A 94 -13.18 -9.22 5.43
N ALA A 95 -12.99 -8.50 6.53
CA ALA A 95 -12.83 -7.05 6.52
C ALA A 95 -11.63 -6.61 5.67
N MET A 96 -10.46 -7.22 5.89
CA MET A 96 -9.24 -6.91 5.14
C MET A 96 -9.37 -7.25 3.64
N THR A 97 -10.05 -8.36 3.30
CA THR A 97 -10.32 -8.73 1.91
C THR A 97 -11.23 -7.71 1.23
N ALA A 98 -12.27 -7.25 1.94
CA ALA A 98 -13.23 -6.25 1.43
C ALA A 98 -12.58 -4.86 1.19
N VAL A 99 -11.41 -4.60 1.75
CA VAL A 99 -10.70 -3.35 1.47
C VAL A 99 -10.27 -3.25 -0.01
N ALA A 100 -9.94 -4.36 -0.71
CA ALA A 100 -9.56 -4.28 -2.14
C ALA A 100 -10.65 -3.66 -3.03
N PRO A 101 -11.90 -4.13 -3.04
CA PRO A 101 -12.98 -3.44 -3.76
C PRO A 101 -13.23 -2.02 -3.24
N LEU A 102 -13.05 -1.75 -1.94
CA LEU A 102 -13.16 -0.41 -1.37
C LEU A 102 -12.08 0.55 -1.92
N LEU A 103 -10.83 0.10 -2.08
CA LEU A 103 -9.76 0.90 -2.70
C LEU A 103 -10.15 1.33 -4.12
N LEU A 104 -10.66 0.40 -4.93
CA LEU A 104 -11.13 0.69 -6.28
C LEU A 104 -12.34 1.63 -6.29
N TRP A 105 -13.26 1.49 -5.34
CA TRP A 105 -14.40 2.38 -5.17
C TRP A 105 -13.96 3.80 -4.83
N LEU A 106 -13.02 3.96 -3.93
CA LEU A 106 -12.43 5.26 -3.57
C LEU A 106 -11.75 5.93 -4.76
N LEU A 107 -11.07 5.15 -5.62
CA LEU A 107 -10.41 5.66 -6.82
C LEU A 107 -11.37 5.95 -7.97
N ALA A 108 -12.51 5.27 -8.05
CA ALA A 108 -13.44 5.34 -9.18
C ALA A 108 -13.83 6.76 -9.62
N PRO A 109 -14.07 7.74 -8.74
CA PRO A 109 -14.37 9.12 -9.13
C PRO A 109 -13.17 9.91 -9.69
N LEU A 110 -11.95 9.39 -9.56
CA LEU A 110 -10.73 9.98 -10.12
C LEU A 110 -10.33 9.36 -11.47
N VAL A 111 -10.99 8.26 -11.85
CA VAL A 111 -10.73 7.55 -13.12
C VAL A 111 -11.37 8.30 -14.27
N ASP A 112 -10.54 8.76 -15.22
CA ASP A 112 -11.01 9.44 -16.45
C ASP A 112 -11.70 8.48 -17.42
N GLY A 113 -12.62 9.02 -18.23
CA GLY A 113 -13.34 8.33 -19.29
C GLY A 113 -14.85 8.21 -19.08
N ASP A 114 -15.53 7.76 -20.12
CA ASP A 114 -16.95 7.45 -20.09
C ASP A 114 -17.24 6.26 -19.13
N PRO A 115 -18.48 6.10 -18.67
CA PRO A 115 -18.81 5.07 -17.68
C PRO A 115 -18.40 3.65 -18.09
N PRO A 116 -18.58 3.16 -19.33
CA PRO A 116 -18.14 1.83 -19.72
C PRO A 116 -16.61 1.66 -19.65
N ARG A 117 -15.85 2.66 -20.12
CA ARG A 117 -14.39 2.62 -20.09
C ARG A 117 -13.86 2.66 -18.67
N ARG A 118 -14.43 3.52 -17.81
CA ARG A 118 -14.09 3.60 -16.39
C ARG A 118 -14.29 2.25 -15.69
N ARG A 119 -15.45 1.61 -15.93
CA ARG A 119 -15.77 0.30 -15.35
C ARG A 119 -14.82 -0.79 -15.83
N LEU A 120 -14.48 -0.79 -17.11
CA LEU A 120 -13.50 -1.72 -17.66
C LEU A 120 -12.12 -1.54 -16.98
N ARG A 121 -11.67 -0.30 -16.81
CA ARG A 121 -10.41 -0.01 -16.11
C ARG A 121 -10.42 -0.50 -14.67
N LEU A 122 -11.54 -0.34 -13.95
CA LEU A 122 -11.69 -0.83 -12.57
C LEU A 122 -11.72 -2.36 -12.52
N LEU A 123 -12.39 -3.04 -13.47
CA LEU A 123 -12.39 -4.50 -13.59
C LEU A 123 -10.98 -5.04 -13.83
N LEU A 124 -10.26 -4.44 -14.79
CA LEU A 124 -8.87 -4.84 -15.08
C LEU A 124 -7.95 -4.54 -13.89
N GLY A 125 -8.18 -3.43 -13.18
CA GLY A 125 -7.49 -3.13 -11.91
C GLY A 125 -7.74 -4.20 -10.85
N ALA A 126 -8.98 -4.66 -10.71
CA ALA A 126 -9.34 -5.73 -9.76
C ALA A 126 -8.66 -7.06 -10.10
N LEU A 127 -8.58 -7.40 -11.41
CA LEU A 127 -7.91 -8.62 -11.86
C LEU A 127 -6.44 -8.65 -11.41
N VAL A 128 -5.76 -7.51 -11.48
CA VAL A 128 -4.36 -7.38 -11.10
C VAL A 128 -4.19 -7.28 -9.57
N LEU A 129 -5.10 -6.57 -8.88
CA LEU A 129 -4.99 -6.29 -7.45
C LEU A 129 -5.28 -7.53 -6.58
N ALA A 130 -6.36 -8.25 -6.85
CA ALA A 130 -6.88 -9.26 -5.94
C ALA A 130 -5.87 -10.37 -5.58
N PRO A 131 -5.05 -10.91 -6.51
CA PRO A 131 -4.07 -11.94 -6.19
C PRO A 131 -3.03 -11.50 -5.14
N SER A 132 -2.42 -10.33 -5.33
CA SER A 132 -1.42 -9.78 -4.41
C SER A 132 -2.05 -9.26 -3.13
N TRP A 133 -3.25 -8.64 -3.22
CA TRP A 133 -3.98 -8.16 -2.06
C TRP A 133 -4.37 -9.28 -1.10
N THR A 134 -4.86 -10.40 -1.61
CA THR A 134 -5.26 -11.53 -0.76
C THR A 134 -4.06 -12.26 -0.14
N ALA A 135 -2.87 -12.17 -0.74
CA ALA A 135 -1.64 -12.57 -0.08
C ALA A 135 -1.40 -11.71 1.19
N LEU A 136 -1.48 -10.38 1.07
CA LEU A 136 -1.37 -9.47 2.21
C LEU A 136 -2.49 -9.67 3.24
N ALA A 137 -3.77 -9.65 2.78
CA ALA A 137 -4.95 -9.56 3.64
C ALA A 137 -5.35 -10.90 4.29
N VAL A 138 -5.12 -12.03 3.62
CA VAL A 138 -5.59 -13.35 4.07
C VAL A 138 -4.43 -14.25 4.46
N ARG A 139 -3.44 -14.45 3.59
CA ARG A 139 -2.33 -15.34 3.89
C ARG A 139 -1.49 -14.79 5.04
N TRP A 140 -0.95 -13.59 4.87
CA TRP A 140 -0.07 -12.96 5.86
C TRP A 140 -0.84 -12.28 6.98
N MET A 141 -2.01 -11.69 6.69
CA MET A 141 -2.82 -10.90 7.62
C MET A 141 -2.03 -9.74 8.26
N HIS A 142 -1.36 -8.94 7.42
CA HIS A 142 -0.68 -7.70 7.83
C HIS A 142 -1.67 -6.54 7.89
N LEU A 143 -2.43 -6.46 8.98
CA LEU A 143 -3.49 -5.46 9.18
C LEU A 143 -2.96 -4.03 9.08
N GLU A 144 -1.76 -3.77 9.61
CA GLU A 144 -1.14 -2.44 9.58
C GLU A 144 -0.83 -1.95 8.16
N ASP A 145 -0.39 -2.85 7.26
CA ASP A 145 -0.16 -2.50 5.86
C ASP A 145 -1.49 -2.29 5.12
N VAL A 146 -2.53 -3.08 5.42
CA VAL A 146 -3.88 -2.89 4.89
C VAL A 146 -4.43 -1.52 5.30
N LEU A 147 -4.29 -1.14 6.57
CA LEU A 147 -4.73 0.15 7.09
C LEU A 147 -3.94 1.31 6.46
N ALA A 148 -2.61 1.19 6.38
CA ALA A 148 -1.76 2.22 5.79
C ALA A 148 -2.11 2.46 4.31
N LEU A 149 -2.32 1.42 3.52
CA LEU A 149 -2.70 1.52 2.11
C LEU A 149 -4.12 2.04 1.92
N LEU A 150 -5.09 1.62 2.74
CA LEU A 150 -6.45 2.15 2.73
C LEU A 150 -6.44 3.66 2.99
N LEU A 151 -5.77 4.08 4.06
CA LEU A 151 -5.70 5.49 4.46
C LEU A 151 -4.92 6.32 3.43
N ALA A 152 -3.89 5.77 2.80
CA ALA A 152 -3.20 6.43 1.71
C ALA A 152 -4.11 6.65 0.48
N VAL A 153 -4.93 5.66 0.11
CA VAL A 153 -5.90 5.82 -0.99
C VAL A 153 -7.04 6.78 -0.61
N VAL A 154 -7.48 6.80 0.65
CA VAL A 154 -8.40 7.83 1.16
C VAL A 154 -7.77 9.22 1.00
N ALA A 155 -6.49 9.39 1.34
CA ALA A 155 -5.78 10.65 1.15
C ALA A 155 -5.69 11.04 -0.34
N VAL A 156 -5.38 10.10 -1.24
CA VAL A 156 -5.43 10.32 -2.71
C VAL A 156 -6.79 10.85 -3.15
N ARG A 157 -7.87 10.22 -2.68
CA ARG A 157 -9.24 10.65 -2.97
C ARG A 157 -9.52 12.07 -2.48
N LEU A 158 -9.10 12.37 -1.26
CA LEU A 158 -9.28 13.69 -0.63
C LEU A 158 -8.41 14.77 -1.30
N VAL A 159 -7.18 14.46 -1.68
CA VAL A 159 -6.33 15.36 -2.49
C VAL A 159 -7.00 15.65 -3.83
N GLY A 160 -7.48 14.62 -4.53
CA GLY A 160 -8.23 14.81 -5.78
C GLY A 160 -9.47 15.66 -5.61
N LEU A 161 -10.18 15.55 -4.48
CA LEU A 161 -11.31 16.41 -4.13
C LEU A 161 -10.86 17.84 -3.83
N ALA A 162 -9.78 18.01 -3.05
CA ALA A 162 -9.23 19.30 -2.68
C ALA A 162 -8.63 20.08 -3.85
N LEU A 163 -8.25 19.43 -4.93
CA LEU A 163 -7.72 20.06 -6.16
C LEU A 163 -8.83 20.59 -7.08
N ARG A 164 -10.10 20.26 -6.83
CA ARG A 164 -11.22 20.81 -7.59
C ARG A 164 -11.47 22.25 -7.19
N ASP A 165 -11.92 23.10 -8.13
CA ASP A 165 -12.23 24.51 -7.87
C ASP A 165 -13.35 24.65 -6.80
N ASP A 166 -14.36 23.77 -6.86
CA ASP A 166 -15.47 23.65 -5.90
C ASP A 166 -15.14 22.77 -4.68
N GLY A 167 -13.88 22.32 -4.57
CA GLY A 167 -13.48 21.39 -3.51
C GLY A 167 -13.59 21.99 -2.10
N PRO A 168 -14.15 21.25 -1.13
CA PRO A 168 -14.38 21.75 0.21
C PRO A 168 -13.08 22.07 0.94
N ALA A 169 -13.09 23.15 1.75
CA ALA A 169 -11.90 23.62 2.46
C ALA A 169 -11.30 22.57 3.42
N TRP A 170 -12.14 21.72 4.01
CA TRP A 170 -11.72 20.67 4.95
C TRP A 170 -10.94 19.51 4.31
N ALA A 171 -11.04 19.33 2.97
CA ALA A 171 -10.48 18.14 2.29
C ALA A 171 -8.96 18.01 2.44
N GLY A 172 -8.22 19.16 2.50
CA GLY A 172 -6.77 19.14 2.74
C GLY A 172 -6.42 18.63 4.14
N GLY A 173 -7.14 19.12 5.16
CA GLY A 173 -6.96 18.67 6.54
C GLY A 173 -7.33 17.18 6.72
N ALA A 174 -8.43 16.73 6.10
CA ALA A 174 -8.82 15.33 6.14
C ALA A 174 -7.82 14.41 5.42
N ALA A 175 -7.23 14.88 4.30
CA ALA A 175 -6.15 14.14 3.64
C ALA A 175 -4.92 13.98 4.55
N GLY A 176 -4.54 15.06 5.24
CA GLY A 176 -3.47 15.01 6.24
C GLY A 176 -3.79 14.06 7.39
N LEU A 177 -5.01 14.13 7.95
CA LEU A 177 -5.45 13.22 9.01
C LEU A 177 -5.34 11.75 8.57
N ALA A 178 -5.77 11.43 7.35
CA ALA A 178 -5.65 10.07 6.81
C ALA A 178 -4.18 9.63 6.69
N LEU A 179 -3.27 10.53 6.23
CA LEU A 179 -1.84 10.22 6.14
C LEU A 179 -1.20 10.05 7.52
N GLY A 180 -1.54 10.89 8.50
CA GLY A 180 -1.07 10.74 9.88
C GLY A 180 -1.55 9.44 10.51
N ALA A 181 -2.80 9.05 10.29
CA ALA A 181 -3.32 7.75 10.72
C ALA A 181 -2.61 6.59 9.99
N ALA A 182 -2.27 6.74 8.69
CA ALA A 182 -1.46 5.76 7.97
C ALA A 182 -0.07 5.59 8.60
N MET A 183 0.58 6.69 9.01
CA MET A 183 1.86 6.66 9.74
C MET A 183 1.73 5.99 11.11
N THR A 184 0.57 6.16 11.78
CA THR A 184 0.26 5.48 13.05
C THR A 184 0.00 3.98 12.84
N ALA A 185 -0.49 3.57 11.68
CA ALA A 185 -0.59 2.15 11.33
C ALA A 185 0.79 1.58 10.96
N LYS A 186 1.57 2.32 10.15
CA LYS A 186 2.89 1.86 9.66
C LYS A 186 3.80 3.07 9.39
N PRO A 187 4.93 3.23 10.09
CA PRO A 187 5.78 4.43 9.98
C PRO A 187 6.29 4.74 8.57
N TRP A 188 6.54 3.75 7.72
CA TRP A 188 7.00 3.97 6.35
C TRP A 188 5.99 4.75 5.48
N ALA A 189 4.73 4.83 5.89
CA ALA A 189 3.70 5.64 5.20
C ALA A 189 4.02 7.14 5.20
N ILE A 190 5.02 7.61 5.97
CA ILE A 190 5.57 8.98 5.85
C ILE A 190 5.97 9.31 4.41
N GLY A 191 6.39 8.32 3.62
CA GLY A 191 6.70 8.46 2.20
C GLY A 191 5.53 8.99 1.36
N PHE A 192 4.30 8.90 1.84
CA PHE A 192 3.11 9.36 1.14
C PHE A 192 2.74 10.83 1.45
N VAL A 193 3.26 11.40 2.55
CA VAL A 193 2.96 12.77 2.98
C VAL A 193 3.22 13.82 1.88
N PRO A 194 4.27 13.70 1.03
CA PRO A 194 4.52 14.66 -0.02
C PRO A 194 3.40 14.85 -1.04
N ILE A 195 2.40 13.97 -1.10
CA ILE A 195 1.22 14.18 -1.95
C ILE A 195 0.49 15.50 -1.60
N LEU A 196 0.60 15.97 -0.36
CA LEU A 196 0.03 17.23 0.10
C LEU A 196 0.65 18.46 -0.58
N LEU A 197 1.88 18.37 -1.11
CA LEU A 197 2.54 19.44 -1.88
C LEU A 197 1.81 19.77 -3.19
N ALA A 198 0.89 18.90 -3.63
CA ALA A 198 0.03 19.20 -4.78
C ALA A 198 -1.07 20.23 -4.45
N LEU A 199 -1.36 20.46 -3.18
CA LEU A 199 -2.46 21.30 -2.74
C LEU A 199 -2.08 22.79 -2.73
N PRO A 200 -3.05 23.72 -2.87
CA PRO A 200 -2.84 25.13 -2.58
C PRO A 200 -2.30 25.33 -1.15
N LEU A 201 -1.44 26.35 -0.95
CA LEU A 201 -0.65 26.54 0.26
C LEU A 201 -1.46 26.39 1.56
N ARG A 202 -2.61 27.03 1.68
CA ARG A 202 -3.44 26.93 2.90
C ARG A 202 -3.90 25.50 3.18
N ARG A 203 -4.39 24.78 2.15
CA ARG A 203 -4.84 23.38 2.27
C ARG A 203 -3.66 22.45 2.54
N MET A 204 -2.51 22.72 1.95
CA MET A 204 -1.26 22.00 2.19
C MET A 204 -0.83 22.16 3.66
N LEU A 205 -0.74 23.39 4.16
CA LEU A 205 -0.34 23.64 5.56
C LEU A 205 -1.29 22.99 6.56
N THR A 206 -2.61 23.10 6.33
CA THR A 206 -3.61 22.41 7.17
C THR A 206 -3.42 20.89 7.09
N GLY A 207 -3.18 20.35 5.89
CA GLY A 207 -2.93 18.91 5.70
C GLY A 207 -1.67 18.45 6.43
N VAL A 208 -0.56 19.19 6.32
CA VAL A 208 0.68 18.85 7.03
C VAL A 208 0.49 18.91 8.54
N ALA A 209 -0.18 19.96 9.04
CA ALA A 209 -0.44 20.11 10.46
C ALA A 209 -1.31 18.96 11.02
N THR A 210 -2.38 18.58 10.31
CA THR A 210 -3.23 17.46 10.74
C THR A 210 -2.54 16.11 10.61
N ALA A 211 -1.66 15.91 9.60
CA ALA A 211 -0.85 14.70 9.49
C ALA A 211 0.13 14.57 10.66
N ALA A 212 0.83 15.67 10.99
CA ALA A 212 1.73 15.70 12.13
C ALA A 212 1.00 15.46 13.45
N ALA A 213 -0.14 16.14 13.66
CA ALA A 213 -0.95 15.98 14.87
C ALA A 213 -1.44 14.53 15.03
N ALA A 214 -1.93 13.89 13.97
CA ALA A 214 -2.40 12.50 14.04
C ALA A 214 -1.26 11.52 14.29
N ALA A 215 -0.10 11.70 13.66
CA ALA A 215 1.07 10.86 13.90
C ALA A 215 1.61 11.04 15.33
N LEU A 216 1.66 12.28 15.83
CA LEU A 216 2.05 12.58 17.20
C LEU A 216 1.04 12.05 18.23
N ALA A 217 -0.26 12.11 17.94
CA ALA A 217 -1.27 11.52 18.80
C ALA A 217 -1.14 10.00 18.90
N GLY A 218 -0.74 9.34 17.82
CA GLY A 218 -0.54 7.88 17.81
C GLY A 218 0.77 7.43 18.45
N TRP A 219 1.90 8.05 18.10
CA TRP A 219 3.23 7.62 18.55
C TRP A 219 3.74 8.38 19.78
N GLY A 220 3.30 9.66 19.95
CA GLY A 220 3.80 10.52 21.02
C GLY A 220 3.66 9.94 22.42
N PRO A 221 2.51 9.35 22.80
CA PRO A 221 2.36 8.74 24.13
C PRO A 221 3.40 7.67 24.44
N PHE A 222 3.72 6.80 23.47
CA PHE A 222 4.72 5.73 23.65
C PHE A 222 6.14 6.29 23.77
N LEU A 223 6.47 7.28 22.93
CA LEU A 223 7.78 7.94 22.95
C LEU A 223 8.00 8.75 24.25
N ALA A 224 6.93 9.36 24.77
CA ALA A 224 6.98 10.12 26.03
C ALA A 224 7.03 9.21 27.26
N ALA A 225 6.36 8.06 27.22
CA ALA A 225 6.34 7.11 28.34
C ALA A 225 7.64 6.34 28.47
N ASP A 226 8.30 5.99 27.35
CA ASP A 226 9.52 5.17 27.37
C ASP A 226 10.45 5.48 26.19
N PRO A 227 11.64 6.07 26.47
CA PRO A 227 12.66 6.31 25.45
C PRO A 227 13.15 5.05 24.72
N GLY A 228 13.02 3.87 25.33
CA GLY A 228 13.32 2.57 24.72
C GLY A 228 12.48 2.28 23.47
N THR A 229 11.32 2.95 23.32
CA THR A 229 10.49 2.90 22.11
C THR A 229 11.29 3.30 20.86
N VAL A 230 12.21 4.27 20.96
CA VAL A 230 13.02 4.70 19.80
C VAL A 230 13.95 3.58 19.36
N ALA A 231 14.57 2.87 20.29
CA ALA A 231 15.43 1.73 19.98
C ALA A 231 14.63 0.57 19.35
N ALA A 232 13.43 0.31 19.85
CA ALA A 232 12.53 -0.72 19.32
C ALA A 232 12.06 -0.45 17.89
N LEU A 233 12.01 0.81 17.45
CA LEU A 233 11.68 1.17 16.06
C LEU A 233 12.83 0.89 15.07
N HIS A 234 14.00 0.50 15.56
CA HIS A 234 15.19 0.17 14.76
C HIS A 234 15.67 -1.27 15.02
N PRO A 235 14.82 -2.28 14.87
CA PRO A 235 15.20 -3.66 15.16
C PRO A 235 16.29 -4.13 14.20
N PRO A 236 17.17 -5.05 14.63
CA PRO A 236 18.12 -5.69 13.75
C PRO A 236 17.39 -6.67 12.82
N VAL A 237 17.13 -6.23 11.59
CA VAL A 237 16.47 -7.07 10.56
C VAL A 237 17.55 -7.74 9.71
N PRO A 238 17.49 -9.06 9.48
CA PRO A 238 18.43 -9.75 8.61
C PRO A 238 18.27 -9.29 7.16
N ILE A 239 19.40 -9.18 6.45
CA ILE A 239 19.41 -8.89 5.02
C ILE A 239 19.29 -10.23 4.28
N THR A 240 18.22 -10.39 3.49
CA THR A 240 18.05 -11.56 2.64
C THR A 240 18.76 -11.37 1.30
N ASP A 241 19.29 -12.42 0.75
CA ASP A 241 19.99 -12.45 -0.54
C ASP A 241 19.08 -12.18 -1.76
N SER A 242 17.76 -12.19 -1.55
CA SER A 242 16.74 -11.73 -2.51
C SER A 242 16.41 -10.25 -2.40
N SER A 243 17.03 -9.50 -1.46
CA SER A 243 16.70 -8.08 -1.24
C SER A 243 17.46 -7.14 -2.17
N GLY A 244 16.91 -5.93 -2.36
CA GLY A 244 17.60 -4.85 -3.06
C GLY A 244 18.91 -4.46 -2.39
N LEU A 245 18.95 -4.42 -1.05
CA LEU A 245 20.17 -4.08 -0.30
C LEU A 245 21.32 -5.07 -0.52
N TRP A 246 21.02 -6.37 -0.56
CA TRP A 246 22.02 -7.38 -0.91
C TRP A 246 22.61 -7.14 -2.29
N THR A 247 21.75 -6.86 -3.26
CA THR A 247 22.15 -6.58 -4.64
C THR A 247 23.02 -5.31 -4.74
N LEU A 248 22.78 -4.31 -3.88
CA LEU A 248 23.62 -3.10 -3.74
C LEU A 248 24.95 -3.36 -3.02
N GLY A 249 25.25 -4.61 -2.64
CA GLY A 249 26.51 -4.99 -2.02
C GLY A 249 26.51 -4.97 -0.49
N LEU A 250 25.38 -4.68 0.18
CA LEU A 250 25.24 -4.74 1.62
C LEU A 250 25.00 -6.18 2.07
N ARG A 251 26.07 -6.95 2.24
CA ARG A 251 26.03 -8.39 2.55
C ARG A 251 26.24 -8.69 4.03
N GLY A 252 25.85 -7.77 4.91
CA GLY A 252 25.90 -7.96 6.36
C GLY A 252 24.80 -8.90 6.88
N ALA A 253 24.99 -9.44 8.09
CA ALA A 253 23.97 -10.29 8.72
C ALA A 253 22.68 -9.55 9.02
N THR A 254 22.78 -8.24 9.33
CA THR A 254 21.64 -7.38 9.65
C THR A 254 21.75 -6.02 8.96
N VAL A 255 20.61 -5.36 8.81
CA VAL A 255 20.56 -4.01 8.25
C VAL A 255 21.37 -3.04 9.10
N PRO A 256 22.20 -2.16 8.50
CA PRO A 256 22.90 -1.12 9.23
C PRO A 256 21.92 -0.19 9.96
N SER A 257 22.34 0.40 11.09
CA SER A 257 21.50 1.30 11.89
C SER A 257 20.90 2.47 11.10
N TRP A 258 21.59 2.96 10.06
CA TRP A 258 21.10 4.01 9.17
C TRP A 258 20.03 3.54 8.18
N GLY A 259 19.87 2.23 7.94
CA GLY A 259 19.04 1.70 6.86
C GLY A 259 17.56 2.07 7.00
N ARG A 260 17.00 1.97 8.21
CA ARG A 260 15.61 2.40 8.46
C ARG A 260 15.45 3.92 8.33
N THR A 261 16.40 4.69 8.84
CA THR A 261 16.41 6.15 8.67
C THR A 261 16.50 6.52 7.19
N ALA A 262 17.32 5.83 6.40
CA ALA A 262 17.41 6.06 4.96
C ALA A 262 16.06 5.81 4.26
N GLN A 263 15.34 4.74 4.58
CA GLN A 263 13.99 4.50 4.05
C GLN A 263 13.02 5.63 4.40
N LEU A 264 13.01 6.06 5.67
CA LEU A 264 12.11 7.09 6.18
C LEU A 264 12.40 8.49 5.62
N VAL A 265 13.64 8.75 5.20
CA VAL A 265 14.06 10.04 4.61
C VAL A 265 14.00 10.02 3.08
N ALA A 266 14.54 9.00 2.44
CA ALA A 266 14.63 8.94 0.98
C ALA A 266 13.24 8.82 0.33
N SER A 267 12.32 8.03 0.90
CA SER A 267 10.97 7.86 0.36
C SER A 267 10.19 9.17 0.27
N PRO A 268 10.06 9.99 1.34
CA PRO A 268 9.38 11.28 1.23
C PRO A 268 10.15 12.29 0.39
N LEU A 269 11.48 12.29 0.35
CA LEU A 269 12.25 13.20 -0.51
C LEU A 269 11.97 12.94 -1.99
N VAL A 270 12.01 11.70 -2.43
CA VAL A 270 11.69 11.35 -3.82
C VAL A 270 10.22 11.64 -4.12
N GLY A 271 9.32 11.32 -3.19
CA GLY A 271 7.90 11.69 -3.29
C GLY A 271 7.70 13.19 -3.44
N ALA A 272 8.45 14.02 -2.71
CA ALA A 272 8.40 15.48 -2.82
C ALA A 272 8.85 15.97 -4.21
N VAL A 273 9.93 15.40 -4.77
CA VAL A 273 10.37 15.73 -6.14
C VAL A 273 9.28 15.41 -7.15
N VAL A 274 8.61 14.27 -7.02
CA VAL A 274 7.48 13.87 -7.90
C VAL A 274 6.32 14.85 -7.77
N ALA A 275 5.93 15.23 -6.54
CA ALA A 275 4.84 16.16 -6.28
C ALA A 275 5.15 17.56 -6.82
N LEU A 276 6.36 18.09 -6.58
CA LEU A 276 6.81 19.40 -7.08
C LEU A 276 6.84 19.47 -8.62
N ARG A 277 7.02 18.33 -9.29
CA ARG A 277 6.85 18.21 -10.75
C ARG A 277 5.39 18.11 -11.19
N ARG A 278 4.42 18.40 -10.31
CA ARG A 278 2.96 18.32 -10.55
C ARG A 278 2.47 16.92 -10.95
N ARG A 279 3.16 15.88 -10.47
CA ARG A 279 2.88 14.46 -10.79
C ARG A 279 2.40 13.71 -9.56
N TRP A 280 1.59 14.36 -8.74
CA TRP A 280 1.15 13.88 -7.44
C TRP A 280 0.60 12.44 -7.40
N PRO A 281 -0.09 11.87 -8.45
CA PRO A 281 -0.52 10.48 -8.40
C PRO A 281 0.64 9.48 -8.39
N GLY A 282 1.84 9.90 -8.82
CA GLY A 282 3.05 9.08 -8.80
C GLY A 282 3.78 9.06 -7.46
N VAL A 283 3.40 9.93 -6.50
CA VAL A 283 4.08 10.05 -5.19
C VAL A 283 4.09 8.72 -4.43
N LEU A 284 2.93 8.05 -4.37
CA LEU A 284 2.80 6.79 -3.64
C LEU A 284 3.68 5.68 -4.23
N LEU A 285 3.68 5.57 -5.56
CA LEU A 285 4.50 4.58 -6.26
C LEU A 285 6.00 4.84 -6.05
N ALA A 286 6.43 6.09 -6.19
CA ALA A 286 7.82 6.46 -5.99
C ALA A 286 8.28 6.18 -4.54
N ALA A 287 7.45 6.49 -3.55
CA ALA A 287 7.75 6.23 -2.14
C ALA A 287 7.90 4.73 -1.84
N VAL A 288 6.99 3.90 -2.36
CA VAL A 288 7.06 2.44 -2.19
C VAL A 288 8.27 1.86 -2.93
N ALA A 289 8.57 2.36 -4.14
CA ALA A 289 9.71 1.90 -4.91
C ALA A 289 11.05 2.17 -4.19
N VAL A 290 11.22 3.38 -3.64
CA VAL A 290 12.42 3.72 -2.83
C VAL A 290 12.48 2.87 -1.57
N ARG A 291 11.35 2.70 -0.88
CA ARG A 291 11.29 1.82 0.29
C ARG A 291 11.75 0.40 -0.05
N LEU A 292 11.22 -0.21 -1.11
CA LEU A 292 11.55 -1.59 -1.49
C LEU A 292 13.02 -1.72 -1.95
N ALA A 293 13.56 -0.72 -2.64
CA ALA A 293 14.99 -0.71 -3.00
C ALA A 293 15.91 -0.75 -1.77
N LEU A 294 15.48 -0.13 -0.67
CA LEU A 294 16.21 -0.04 0.59
C LEU A 294 15.70 -1.04 1.65
N ASP A 295 14.80 -1.96 1.30
CA ASP A 295 14.31 -2.98 2.25
C ASP A 295 15.33 -4.12 2.37
N PRO A 296 15.64 -4.56 3.60
CA PRO A 296 16.55 -5.68 3.82
C PRO A 296 15.91 -7.05 3.51
N GLN A 297 14.60 -7.09 3.31
CA GLN A 297 13.86 -8.30 3.07
C GLN A 297 13.01 -8.19 1.81
N ASP A 298 12.74 -9.36 1.23
CA ASP A 298 11.80 -9.54 0.13
C ASP A 298 10.72 -10.51 0.58
N ILE A 299 9.55 -9.96 0.91
CA ILE A 299 8.42 -10.75 1.42
C ILE A 299 7.23 -10.58 0.47
N GLU A 300 6.57 -11.69 0.13
CA GLU A 300 5.48 -11.77 -0.85
C GLU A 300 4.44 -10.64 -0.70
N TYR A 301 4.04 -10.31 0.52
CA TYR A 301 2.99 -9.32 0.75
C TYR A 301 3.41 -7.87 0.41
N TYR A 302 4.70 -7.58 0.28
CA TYR A 302 5.16 -6.25 -0.16
C TYR A 302 4.68 -5.90 -1.57
N ALA A 303 4.49 -6.91 -2.42
CA ALA A 303 3.95 -6.73 -3.76
C ALA A 303 2.58 -6.04 -3.75
N ALA A 304 1.74 -6.28 -2.74
CA ALA A 304 0.42 -5.66 -2.65
C ALA A 304 0.49 -4.13 -2.54
N GLY A 305 1.40 -3.60 -1.72
CA GLY A 305 1.62 -2.15 -1.59
C GLY A 305 2.10 -1.53 -2.91
N ALA A 306 3.01 -2.20 -3.61
CA ALA A 306 3.50 -1.76 -4.90
C ALA A 306 2.41 -1.77 -5.98
N VAL A 307 1.58 -2.82 -6.02
CA VAL A 307 0.45 -2.94 -6.96
C VAL A 307 -0.62 -1.88 -6.70
N VAL A 308 -0.99 -1.63 -5.43
CA VAL A 308 -1.94 -0.56 -5.07
C VAL A 308 -1.43 0.79 -5.54
N THR A 309 -0.18 1.12 -5.27
CA THR A 309 0.40 2.42 -5.63
C THR A 309 0.59 2.59 -7.14
N ALA A 310 0.93 1.52 -7.84
CA ALA A 310 0.94 1.49 -9.31
C ALA A 310 -0.47 1.65 -9.91
N LEU A 311 -1.50 1.04 -9.31
CA LEU A 311 -2.89 1.25 -9.70
C LEU A 311 -3.36 2.69 -9.50
N VAL A 312 -2.95 3.35 -8.41
CA VAL A 312 -3.22 4.78 -8.22
C VAL A 312 -2.66 5.58 -9.41
N LEU A 313 -1.40 5.34 -9.79
CA LEU A 313 -0.79 5.99 -10.94
C LEU A 313 -1.57 5.68 -12.23
N ASP A 314 -1.82 4.42 -12.53
CA ASP A 314 -2.49 4.01 -13.76
C ASP A 314 -3.90 4.57 -13.87
N LEU A 315 -4.68 4.48 -12.79
CA LEU A 315 -6.10 4.87 -12.82
C LEU A 315 -6.30 6.38 -12.78
N VAL A 316 -5.40 7.13 -12.10
CA VAL A 316 -5.56 8.57 -11.89
C VAL A 316 -4.76 9.39 -12.89
N ALA A 317 -3.53 9.00 -13.22
CA ALA A 317 -2.63 9.80 -14.06
C ALA A 317 -2.63 9.41 -15.54
N THR A 318 -3.05 8.18 -15.87
CA THR A 318 -2.99 7.71 -17.26
C THR A 318 -4.37 7.54 -17.87
N ARG A 319 -4.40 7.45 -19.22
CA ARG A 319 -5.61 7.10 -19.98
C ARG A 319 -5.58 5.67 -20.50
N TRP A 320 -4.63 4.86 -20.06
CA TRP A 320 -4.53 3.47 -20.48
C TRP A 320 -5.77 2.68 -20.03
N THR A 321 -6.26 1.84 -20.91
CA THR A 321 -7.37 0.94 -20.56
C THR A 321 -6.88 -0.17 -19.66
N VAL A 322 -5.72 -0.76 -19.99
CA VAL A 322 -5.04 -1.77 -19.17
C VAL A 322 -4.14 -1.05 -18.17
N PRO A 323 -4.17 -1.39 -16.88
CA PRO A 323 -3.28 -0.82 -15.86
C PRO A 323 -1.88 -1.45 -15.97
N TRP A 324 -1.12 -1.00 -16.96
CA TRP A 324 0.17 -1.60 -17.32
C TRP A 324 1.19 -1.54 -16.22
N THR A 325 1.29 -0.41 -15.52
CA THR A 325 2.25 -0.28 -14.40
C THR A 325 1.95 -1.29 -13.31
N ALA A 326 0.67 -1.41 -12.92
CA ALA A 326 0.26 -2.36 -11.90
C ALA A 326 0.44 -3.81 -12.35
N LEU A 327 0.14 -4.12 -13.63
CA LEU A 327 0.31 -5.45 -14.19
C LEU A 327 1.79 -5.88 -14.18
N VAL A 328 2.67 -5.01 -14.69
CA VAL A 328 4.13 -5.28 -14.68
C VAL A 328 4.65 -5.39 -13.25
N THR A 329 4.19 -4.52 -12.35
CA THR A 329 4.52 -4.57 -10.93
C THR A 329 4.13 -5.92 -10.32
N ALA A 330 2.89 -6.37 -10.57
CA ALA A 330 2.42 -7.66 -10.06
C ALA A 330 3.28 -8.82 -10.60
N ILE A 331 3.60 -8.81 -11.88
CA ILE A 331 4.40 -9.87 -12.51
C ILE A 331 5.83 -9.88 -11.94
N VAL A 332 6.48 -8.72 -11.86
CA VAL A 332 7.89 -8.62 -11.45
C VAL A 332 8.06 -8.86 -9.96
N LEU A 333 7.22 -8.27 -9.12
CA LEU A 333 7.37 -8.34 -7.66
C LEU A 333 6.71 -9.59 -7.06
N TRP A 334 5.95 -10.35 -7.81
CA TRP A 334 5.40 -11.61 -7.34
C TRP A 334 6.37 -12.80 -7.53
N GLN A 335 7.63 -12.49 -7.69
CA GLN A 335 8.72 -13.47 -7.77
C GLN A 335 8.74 -14.46 -6.60
N PRO A 336 8.49 -14.05 -5.33
CA PRO A 336 8.37 -15.00 -4.22
C PRO A 336 7.29 -16.06 -4.43
N PHE A 337 6.25 -15.75 -5.20
CA PHE A 337 5.27 -16.77 -5.61
C PHE A 337 5.90 -17.85 -6.48
N ALA A 338 6.78 -17.49 -7.41
CA ALA A 338 7.49 -18.45 -8.23
C ALA A 338 8.41 -19.35 -7.38
N ARG A 339 9.04 -18.81 -6.33
CA ARG A 339 9.85 -19.58 -5.37
C ARG A 339 8.98 -20.53 -4.54
N ASP A 340 7.83 -20.08 -4.01
CA ASP A 340 6.87 -20.93 -3.31
C ASP A 340 6.33 -22.05 -4.22
N PHE A 341 6.02 -21.71 -5.46
CA PHE A 341 5.57 -22.65 -6.46
C PHE A 341 6.65 -23.67 -6.78
N ALA A 342 7.88 -23.22 -6.98
CA ALA A 342 9.05 -24.06 -7.16
C ALA A 342 9.20 -25.05 -6.00
N HIS A 343 9.19 -24.56 -4.75
CA HIS A 343 9.31 -25.40 -3.56
C HIS A 343 8.22 -26.47 -3.45
N ARG A 344 7.00 -26.19 -3.90
CA ARG A 344 5.88 -27.17 -3.86
C ARG A 344 5.94 -28.24 -4.93
N PHE A 345 6.56 -27.93 -6.07
CA PHE A 345 6.57 -28.81 -7.23
C PHE A 345 7.96 -29.38 -7.56
N THR A 346 9.01 -28.94 -6.88
CA THR A 346 10.33 -29.56 -7.06
C THR A 346 10.50 -30.76 -6.16
N THR A 347 10.39 -31.88 -6.75
CA THR A 347 11.20 -33.02 -6.44
C THR A 347 12.58 -32.75 -7.05
N GLU A 348 13.54 -32.38 -6.26
CA GLU A 348 14.98 -32.42 -6.40
C GLU A 348 15.69 -31.95 -7.72
N HIS A 349 15.03 -31.72 -8.86
CA HIS A 349 15.68 -31.37 -10.12
C HIS A 349 14.85 -30.43 -11.00
N GLY A 350 15.50 -29.45 -11.63
CA GLY A 350 14.91 -28.62 -12.67
C GLY A 350 15.10 -27.11 -12.55
N PRO A 351 14.61 -26.31 -13.50
CA PRO A 351 14.75 -24.83 -13.51
C PRO A 351 14.20 -24.14 -12.26
N ALA A 352 13.18 -24.74 -11.63
CA ALA A 352 12.55 -24.21 -10.43
C ALA A 352 13.46 -24.34 -9.20
N LEU A 353 14.26 -25.42 -9.09
CA LEU A 353 15.25 -25.59 -8.05
C LEU A 353 16.35 -24.54 -8.17
N TRP A 354 16.86 -24.29 -9.38
CA TRP A 354 17.84 -23.25 -9.62
C TRP A 354 17.36 -21.87 -9.13
N TRP A 355 16.11 -21.51 -9.44
CA TRP A 355 15.50 -20.25 -9.01
C TRP A 355 15.39 -20.16 -7.48
N PHE A 356 15.11 -21.26 -6.82
CA PHE A 356 15.06 -21.33 -5.36
C PHE A 356 16.44 -21.20 -4.72
N GLU A 357 17.45 -21.85 -5.31
CA GLU A 357 18.85 -21.83 -4.83
C GLU A 357 19.56 -20.50 -5.13
N HIS A 358 19.06 -19.75 -6.11
CA HIS A 358 19.65 -18.48 -6.56
C HIS A 358 18.69 -17.31 -6.37
N PRO A 359 18.48 -16.82 -5.15
CA PRO A 359 17.51 -15.76 -4.85
C PRO A 359 17.94 -14.36 -5.34
N TRP A 360 19.23 -14.13 -5.62
CA TRP A 360 19.77 -12.85 -6.04
C TRP A 360 19.08 -12.20 -7.28
N PRO A 361 18.59 -12.96 -8.30
CA PRO A 361 17.87 -12.32 -9.40
C PRO A 361 16.59 -11.62 -8.98
N VAL A 362 15.99 -12.06 -7.88
CA VAL A 362 14.81 -11.37 -7.28
C VAL A 362 15.21 -9.98 -6.83
N GLY A 363 16.33 -9.85 -6.10
CA GLY A 363 16.86 -8.55 -5.67
C GLY A 363 17.19 -7.63 -6.84
N VAL A 364 17.79 -8.17 -7.91
CA VAL A 364 18.02 -7.41 -9.15
C VAL A 364 16.71 -6.93 -9.76
N ALA A 365 15.70 -7.82 -9.88
CA ALA A 365 14.39 -7.47 -10.42
C ALA A 365 13.71 -6.38 -9.59
N HIS A 366 13.79 -6.44 -8.26
CA HIS A 366 13.28 -5.41 -7.35
C HIS A 366 13.97 -4.06 -7.55
N LEU A 367 15.29 -4.03 -7.68
CA LEU A 367 16.03 -2.78 -7.94
C LEU A 367 15.68 -2.19 -9.30
N LEU A 368 15.68 -3.00 -10.36
CA LEU A 368 15.31 -2.55 -11.70
C LEU A 368 13.87 -2.03 -11.73
N TRP A 369 12.95 -2.74 -11.08
CA TRP A 369 11.58 -2.27 -10.94
C TRP A 369 11.52 -0.95 -10.17
N SER A 370 12.25 -0.81 -9.06
CA SER A 370 12.27 0.41 -8.26
C SER A 370 12.77 1.62 -9.06
N VAL A 371 13.85 1.45 -9.81
CA VAL A 371 14.37 2.51 -10.70
C VAL A 371 13.35 2.86 -11.78
N ALA A 372 12.76 1.86 -12.43
CA ALA A 372 11.74 2.06 -13.46
C ALA A 372 10.49 2.76 -12.91
N ALA A 373 10.01 2.36 -11.72
CA ALA A 373 8.84 2.94 -11.07
C ALA A 373 9.07 4.41 -10.69
N VAL A 374 10.23 4.75 -10.10
CA VAL A 374 10.60 6.14 -9.80
C VAL A 374 10.73 6.95 -11.08
N THR A 375 11.41 6.42 -12.09
CA THR A 375 11.55 7.09 -13.39
C THR A 375 10.19 7.35 -14.03
N LEU A 376 9.31 6.36 -14.03
CA LEU A 376 7.96 6.49 -14.57
C LEU A 376 7.16 7.56 -13.82
N ALA A 377 7.22 7.58 -12.48
CA ALA A 377 6.59 8.62 -11.66
C ALA A 377 7.13 10.02 -11.96
N LEU A 378 8.40 10.13 -12.36
CA LEU A 378 9.06 11.41 -12.71
C LEU A 378 8.84 11.85 -14.16
N VAL A 379 8.57 10.95 -15.12
CA VAL A 379 8.50 11.28 -16.55
C VAL A 379 7.09 11.22 -17.15
N LEU A 380 6.15 10.48 -16.55
CA LEU A 380 4.76 10.48 -17.03
C LEU A 380 4.22 11.92 -17.07
N PRO A 381 3.42 12.27 -18.07
CA PRO A 381 2.87 13.62 -18.18
C PRO A 381 2.16 14.03 -16.89
N ALA A 382 2.30 15.31 -16.52
CA ALA A 382 1.49 15.89 -15.46
C ALA A 382 0.01 15.58 -15.73
N VAL A 383 -0.76 15.35 -14.65
CA VAL A 383 -2.22 15.15 -14.78
C VAL A 383 -2.76 16.25 -15.68
N PRO A 384 -3.47 15.92 -16.77
CA PRO A 384 -3.99 16.93 -17.67
C PRO A 384 -4.72 18.01 -16.87
N GLU A 385 -4.54 19.26 -17.23
CA GLU A 385 -5.10 20.48 -16.58
C GLU A 385 -6.63 20.50 -16.44
N ARG A 386 -7.31 19.41 -16.73
CA ARG A 386 -8.78 19.25 -16.63
C ARG A 386 -9.33 19.27 -15.20
N LEU A 387 -8.48 19.10 -14.19
CA LEU A 387 -8.83 19.49 -12.82
C LEU A 387 -8.72 21.00 -12.61
N SER A 388 -8.09 21.73 -13.53
CA SER A 388 -7.96 23.19 -13.56
C SER A 388 -8.75 23.83 -14.70
N ALA A 389 -9.30 23.11 -15.66
CA ALA A 389 -9.97 23.63 -16.86
C ALA A 389 -11.44 24.06 -16.64
N ALA A 390 -11.89 24.20 -15.40
CA ALA A 390 -13.07 25.03 -15.09
C ALA A 390 -12.75 26.54 -15.13
N ARG A 391 -11.57 26.96 -15.58
CA ARG A 391 -11.13 28.36 -15.68
C ARG A 391 -11.31 28.99 -17.06
N ALA A 392 -12.27 28.60 -17.85
CA ALA A 392 -12.70 29.44 -18.96
C ALA A 392 -13.84 30.32 -18.45
N PRO A 393 -13.64 31.65 -18.23
CA PRO A 393 -14.77 32.54 -18.10
C PRO A 393 -15.45 32.58 -19.46
N GLY A 394 -16.74 32.15 -19.53
CA GLY A 394 -17.64 32.50 -20.60
C GLY A 394 -18.04 33.95 -20.52
#